data_b071870b3cb0676e2bff5424beaa033d
#
_entry.id   b071870b3cb0676e2bff5424beaa033d
#
_cell.length_a   1.000
_cell.length_b   1.000
_cell.length_c   1.000
_cell.angle_alpha   90.00
_cell.angle_beta   90.00
_cell.angle_gamma   90.00
#
_symmetry.space_group_name_H-M   'P 1'
#
loop_
_entity.id
_entity.type
_entity.pdbx_description
1 polymer ?
#
loop_
_entity_poly.entity_id
_entity_poly.type
_entity_poly.pdbx_seq_one_letter_code
_entity_poly.pdbx_strand_id
1 'polypeptide(L)'
;MKKLVLVTGSAGLVGSECVRFFSHKGFGVIGVDNNMRKKFFGDAGSVEWNKDLLLKTAPDYVHHDFDIRDKAAVEGLFAKYDFDLIIHAAAQPSHDWAAREPSTDFDINAGGTQALLENFRLRAPKAVFIFLSTNKVYGDNPNRLPLVELGKRFELPEDHKFFGGIDESFSIDNCLHSLFGASKAAADILVQEYGRYFGLKTAAFRCGCITGPYHSGAELHGFLSYLVKCCVSGKKYTIIGYKGKQVRDNIHSRDLVEAFHQFYLKPRSGEVYNMGGGRSTSVSVLEAIGLCEEVSGRKMPYDYVDRNRIGDHIWWISGLSKFKSHYPGWKISYDARGLIGDIFKQQKELSGNK
;
A
#
# COMPACT_ATOMS: atom_id res chain seq x y z
N MET A 1 25.03 -18.43 5.90
CA MET A 1 23.95 -18.67 4.93
C MET A 1 23.38 -17.35 4.46
N LYS A 2 22.88 -17.26 3.25
CA LYS A 2 22.22 -16.07 2.71
C LYS A 2 20.88 -15.87 3.40
N LYS A 3 20.56 -14.67 3.84
CA LYS A 3 19.25 -14.34 4.44
C LYS A 3 18.15 -14.45 3.39
N LEU A 4 16.99 -15.01 3.79
CA LEU A 4 15.85 -15.19 2.91
C LEU A 4 14.68 -14.30 3.32
N VAL A 5 14.05 -13.67 2.34
CA VAL A 5 12.80 -12.93 2.52
C VAL A 5 11.69 -13.55 1.67
N LEU A 6 10.54 -13.82 2.30
CA LEU A 6 9.29 -14.13 1.62
C LEU A 6 8.55 -12.82 1.31
N VAL A 7 8.15 -12.63 0.07
CA VAL A 7 7.31 -11.50 -0.36
C VAL A 7 6.05 -12.03 -1.03
N THR A 8 4.90 -11.92 -0.40
CA THR A 8 3.62 -12.23 -1.06
C THR A 8 3.07 -10.99 -1.76
N GLY A 9 2.39 -11.16 -2.89
CA GLY A 9 2.04 -10.04 -3.77
C GLY A 9 3.28 -9.47 -4.46
N SER A 10 4.27 -10.32 -4.77
CA SER A 10 5.63 -9.95 -5.17
C SER A 10 5.72 -9.18 -6.49
N ALA A 11 4.76 -9.31 -7.39
CA ALA A 11 4.71 -8.59 -8.65
C ALA A 11 3.95 -7.25 -8.57
N GLY A 12 3.18 -7.01 -7.49
CA GLY A 12 2.48 -5.76 -7.23
C GLY A 12 3.43 -4.59 -6.92
N LEU A 13 2.90 -3.38 -6.74
CA LEU A 13 3.70 -2.17 -6.46
C LEU A 13 4.69 -2.35 -5.30
N VAL A 14 4.17 -2.67 -4.11
CA VAL A 14 5.00 -2.78 -2.90
C VAL A 14 5.85 -4.05 -2.95
N GLY A 15 5.27 -5.17 -3.37
CA GLY A 15 5.99 -6.43 -3.45
C GLY A 15 7.18 -6.36 -4.40
N SER A 16 7.01 -5.79 -5.58
CA SER A 16 8.11 -5.64 -6.55
C SER A 16 9.20 -4.68 -6.08
N GLU A 17 8.84 -3.64 -5.36
CA GLU A 17 9.83 -2.77 -4.70
C GLU A 17 10.60 -3.54 -3.62
N CYS A 18 9.91 -4.38 -2.82
CA CYS A 18 10.58 -5.27 -1.86
C CYS A 18 11.54 -6.23 -2.56
N VAL A 19 11.12 -6.87 -3.65
CA VAL A 19 12.01 -7.77 -4.42
C VAL A 19 13.28 -7.05 -4.85
N ARG A 20 13.18 -5.88 -5.49
CA ARG A 20 14.33 -5.07 -5.92
C ARG A 20 15.22 -4.67 -4.76
N PHE A 21 14.59 -4.14 -3.71
CA PHE A 21 15.31 -3.62 -2.54
C PHE A 21 16.09 -4.71 -1.82
N PHE A 22 15.45 -5.83 -1.47
CA PHE A 22 16.08 -6.88 -0.69
C PHE A 22 17.07 -7.71 -1.51
N SER A 23 16.84 -7.92 -2.82
CA SER A 23 17.86 -8.48 -3.73
C SER A 23 19.11 -7.61 -3.76
N HIS A 24 18.95 -6.28 -3.88
CA HIS A 24 20.08 -5.35 -3.83
C HIS A 24 20.82 -5.37 -2.47
N LYS A 25 20.11 -5.64 -1.38
CA LYS A 25 20.70 -5.82 -0.04
C LYS A 25 21.33 -7.21 0.17
N GLY A 26 21.37 -8.06 -0.85
CA GLY A 26 21.99 -9.37 -0.81
C GLY A 26 21.12 -10.49 -0.21
N PHE A 27 19.81 -10.28 -0.04
CA PHE A 27 18.90 -11.36 0.33
C PHE A 27 18.58 -12.27 -0.85
N GLY A 28 18.30 -13.55 -0.58
CA GLY A 28 17.51 -14.37 -1.48
C GLY A 28 16.03 -13.96 -1.32
N VAL A 29 15.33 -13.78 -2.42
CA VAL A 29 13.93 -13.35 -2.39
C VAL A 29 13.03 -14.43 -2.96
N ILE A 30 12.13 -14.94 -2.14
CA ILE A 30 11.09 -15.88 -2.53
C ILE A 30 9.79 -15.10 -2.67
N GLY A 31 9.26 -15.01 -3.88
CA GLY A 31 8.04 -14.27 -4.15
C GLY A 31 6.86 -15.17 -4.46
N VAL A 32 5.68 -14.76 -4.02
CA VAL A 32 4.40 -15.40 -4.32
C VAL A 32 3.46 -14.37 -4.94
N ASP A 33 2.97 -14.63 -6.14
CA ASP A 33 1.96 -13.80 -6.82
C ASP A 33 1.29 -14.60 -7.94
N ASN A 34 -0.02 -14.53 -8.07
CA ASN A 34 -0.81 -15.22 -9.10
C ASN A 34 -1.50 -14.25 -10.08
N ASN A 35 -1.05 -13.00 -10.13
CA ASN A 35 -1.62 -11.94 -10.97
C ASN A 35 -3.14 -11.74 -10.80
N MET A 36 -3.69 -12.07 -9.62
CA MET A 36 -5.13 -11.95 -9.35
C MET A 36 -5.63 -10.49 -9.43
N ARG A 37 -4.71 -9.52 -9.39
CA ARG A 37 -4.99 -8.11 -9.63
C ARG A 37 -5.62 -7.87 -11.00
N LYS A 38 -5.27 -8.66 -12.03
CA LYS A 38 -5.92 -8.64 -13.35
C LYS A 38 -7.42 -8.97 -13.24
N LYS A 39 -7.80 -9.93 -12.37
CA LYS A 39 -9.21 -10.25 -12.12
C LYS A 39 -9.97 -9.09 -11.47
N PHE A 40 -9.33 -8.33 -10.59
CA PHE A 40 -9.97 -7.23 -9.86
C PHE A 40 -10.14 -5.96 -10.69
N PHE A 41 -9.18 -5.64 -11.58
CA PHE A 41 -9.09 -4.35 -12.28
C PHE A 41 -8.96 -4.46 -13.81
N GLY A 42 -9.16 -5.66 -14.36
CA GLY A 42 -8.96 -5.92 -15.79
C GLY A 42 -7.49 -5.89 -16.22
N ASP A 43 -7.24 -5.87 -17.53
CA ASP A 43 -5.89 -5.90 -18.11
C ASP A 43 -5.00 -4.76 -17.63
N ALA A 44 -5.55 -3.58 -17.39
CA ALA A 44 -4.80 -2.43 -16.84
C ALA A 44 -4.23 -2.68 -15.44
N GLY A 45 -4.85 -3.59 -14.69
CA GLY A 45 -4.38 -4.00 -13.36
C GLY A 45 -3.34 -5.11 -13.38
N SER A 46 -3.09 -5.76 -14.53
CA SER A 46 -2.13 -6.88 -14.63
C SER A 46 -0.73 -6.46 -14.16
N VAL A 47 -0.09 -7.38 -13.41
CA VAL A 47 1.29 -7.22 -12.91
C VAL A 47 2.28 -8.18 -13.61
N GLU A 48 1.84 -8.87 -14.65
CA GLU A 48 2.65 -9.83 -15.40
C GLU A 48 3.94 -9.20 -15.95
N TRP A 49 3.80 -8.01 -16.57
CA TRP A 49 4.93 -7.25 -17.09
C TRP A 49 6.01 -6.97 -16.02
N ASN A 50 5.59 -6.72 -14.78
CA ASN A 50 6.49 -6.42 -13.68
C ASN A 50 7.15 -7.70 -13.13
N LYS A 51 6.40 -8.83 -13.09
CA LYS A 51 6.96 -10.16 -12.81
C LYS A 51 8.09 -10.50 -13.80
N ASP A 52 7.81 -10.36 -15.11
CA ASP A 52 8.80 -10.63 -16.14
C ASP A 52 10.04 -9.74 -16.04
N LEU A 53 9.86 -8.47 -15.66
CA LEU A 53 10.97 -7.57 -15.41
C LEU A 53 11.80 -8.01 -14.20
N LEU A 54 11.14 -8.42 -13.11
CA LEU A 54 11.82 -8.91 -11.91
C LEU A 54 12.65 -10.18 -12.18
N LEU A 55 12.09 -11.14 -12.92
CA LEU A 55 12.79 -12.37 -13.30
C LEU A 55 14.06 -12.10 -14.13
N LYS A 56 14.08 -11.00 -14.89
CA LYS A 56 15.24 -10.58 -15.68
C LYS A 56 16.27 -9.77 -14.89
N THR A 57 15.83 -9.00 -13.88
CA THR A 57 16.66 -7.99 -13.23
C THR A 57 17.06 -8.31 -11.80
N ALA A 58 16.42 -9.30 -11.16
CA ALA A 58 16.70 -9.74 -9.80
C ALA A 58 17.17 -11.22 -9.79
N PRO A 59 18.49 -11.49 -9.93
CA PRO A 59 18.99 -12.86 -10.15
C PRO A 59 18.71 -13.82 -8.98
N ASP A 60 18.53 -13.29 -7.78
CA ASP A 60 18.25 -14.06 -6.56
C ASP A 60 16.74 -14.15 -6.24
N TYR A 61 15.90 -13.78 -7.19
CA TYR A 61 14.45 -13.85 -7.09
C TYR A 61 13.91 -15.18 -7.63
N VAL A 62 13.21 -15.90 -6.79
CA VAL A 62 12.47 -17.12 -7.16
C VAL A 62 10.98 -16.83 -7.06
N HIS A 63 10.25 -16.98 -8.15
CA HIS A 63 8.81 -16.76 -8.22
C HIS A 63 8.03 -18.07 -8.04
N HIS A 64 6.99 -18.03 -7.21
CA HIS A 64 6.00 -19.08 -7.07
C HIS A 64 4.63 -18.51 -7.46
N ASP A 65 3.95 -19.20 -8.39
CA ASP A 65 2.62 -18.83 -8.86
C ASP A 65 1.58 -19.71 -8.14
N PHE A 66 1.03 -19.19 -7.05
CA PHE A 66 -0.10 -19.79 -6.35
C PHE A 66 -0.89 -18.76 -5.53
N ASP A 67 -2.11 -19.13 -5.14
CA ASP A 67 -2.98 -18.32 -4.30
C ASP A 67 -2.66 -18.55 -2.83
N ILE A 68 -2.52 -17.48 -2.05
CA ILE A 68 -2.25 -17.57 -0.60
C ILE A 68 -3.36 -18.26 0.21
N ARG A 69 -4.53 -18.49 -0.39
CA ARG A 69 -5.60 -19.33 0.18
C ARG A 69 -5.31 -20.83 0.07
N ASP A 70 -4.38 -21.23 -0.79
CA ASP A 70 -3.91 -22.61 -0.85
C ASP A 70 -2.99 -22.91 0.33
N LYS A 71 -3.60 -23.44 1.40
CA LYS A 71 -2.91 -23.74 2.65
C LYS A 71 -1.78 -24.75 2.46
N ALA A 72 -1.95 -25.74 1.56
CA ALA A 72 -0.94 -26.76 1.30
C ALA A 72 0.27 -26.16 0.58
N ALA A 73 0.05 -25.27 -0.40
CA ALA A 73 1.14 -24.55 -1.07
C ALA A 73 1.89 -23.62 -0.10
N VAL A 74 1.18 -22.91 0.77
CA VAL A 74 1.78 -22.07 1.82
C VAL A 74 2.61 -22.94 2.77
N GLU A 75 2.08 -24.05 3.27
CA GLU A 75 2.81 -24.97 4.15
C GLU A 75 4.06 -25.55 3.47
N GLY A 76 3.95 -25.97 2.22
CA GLY A 76 5.08 -26.47 1.42
C GLY A 76 6.18 -25.43 1.25
N LEU A 77 5.82 -24.14 1.11
CA LEU A 77 6.78 -23.06 1.02
C LEU A 77 7.60 -22.91 2.31
N PHE A 78 6.92 -22.90 3.48
CA PHE A 78 7.60 -22.83 4.79
C PHE A 78 8.34 -24.11 5.16
N ALA A 79 8.01 -25.24 4.59
CA ALA A 79 8.76 -26.48 4.75
C ALA A 79 10.07 -26.48 3.92
N LYS A 80 10.08 -25.75 2.80
CA LYS A 80 11.22 -25.70 1.87
C LYS A 80 12.25 -24.63 2.21
N TYR A 81 11.84 -23.51 2.82
CA TYR A 81 12.68 -22.33 3.01
C TYR A 81 12.69 -21.85 4.46
N ASP A 82 13.86 -21.55 4.98
CA ASP A 82 14.05 -20.90 6.29
C ASP A 82 14.07 -19.40 6.12
N PHE A 83 12.97 -18.72 6.43
CA PHE A 83 12.83 -17.26 6.27
C PHE A 83 13.37 -16.48 7.45
N ASP A 84 14.09 -15.39 7.16
CA ASP A 84 14.48 -14.35 8.13
C ASP A 84 13.45 -13.21 8.20
N LEU A 85 12.73 -12.99 7.09
CA LEU A 85 11.77 -11.91 6.94
C LEU A 85 10.59 -12.37 6.08
N ILE A 86 9.39 -12.00 6.48
CA ILE A 86 8.16 -12.23 5.73
C ILE A 86 7.49 -10.88 5.52
N ILE A 87 7.27 -10.48 4.27
CA ILE A 87 6.54 -9.27 3.89
C ILE A 87 5.26 -9.69 3.19
N HIS A 88 4.15 -9.54 3.90
CA HIS A 88 2.85 -9.93 3.39
C HIS A 88 2.14 -8.72 2.76
N ALA A 89 2.25 -8.60 1.42
CA ALA A 89 1.63 -7.53 0.63
C ALA A 89 0.55 -8.05 -0.34
N ALA A 90 0.32 -9.36 -0.42
CA ALA A 90 -0.79 -9.92 -1.18
C ALA A 90 -2.12 -9.52 -0.53
N ALA A 91 -3.06 -9.05 -1.34
CA ALA A 91 -4.39 -8.66 -0.88
C ALA A 91 -5.39 -8.58 -2.05
N GLN A 92 -6.67 -8.66 -1.75
CA GLN A 92 -7.74 -8.11 -2.58
C GLN A 92 -7.92 -6.63 -2.19
N PRO A 93 -7.59 -5.62 -3.02
CA PRO A 93 -7.56 -4.22 -2.60
C PRO A 93 -8.74 -3.37 -3.11
N SER A 94 -9.74 -3.98 -3.76
CA SER A 94 -10.87 -3.26 -4.39
C SER A 94 -12.11 -3.26 -3.50
N HIS A 95 -12.61 -2.07 -3.13
CA HIS A 95 -13.88 -1.91 -2.42
C HIS A 95 -15.06 -2.45 -3.23
N ASP A 96 -15.10 -2.13 -4.54
CA ASP A 96 -16.21 -2.53 -5.42
C ASP A 96 -16.25 -4.05 -5.61
N TRP A 97 -15.08 -4.67 -5.67
CA TRP A 97 -14.97 -6.12 -5.81
C TRP A 97 -15.34 -6.84 -4.50
N ALA A 98 -14.90 -6.33 -3.35
CA ALA A 98 -15.28 -6.84 -2.03
C ALA A 98 -16.80 -6.82 -1.82
N ALA A 99 -17.48 -5.77 -2.30
CA ALA A 99 -18.94 -5.70 -2.22
C ALA A 99 -19.66 -6.74 -3.09
N ARG A 100 -19.04 -7.18 -4.19
CA ARG A 100 -19.60 -8.24 -5.09
C ARG A 100 -19.27 -9.65 -4.63
N GLU A 101 -18.09 -9.85 -4.04
CA GLU A 101 -17.51 -11.15 -3.67
C GLU A 101 -16.99 -11.12 -2.22
N PRO A 102 -17.87 -10.90 -1.21
CA PRO A 102 -17.45 -10.70 0.18
C PRO A 102 -16.64 -11.86 0.77
N SER A 103 -17.06 -13.11 0.48
CA SER A 103 -16.36 -14.30 0.97
C SER A 103 -14.95 -14.41 0.40
N THR A 104 -14.82 -14.19 -0.91
CA THR A 104 -13.50 -14.20 -1.56
C THR A 104 -12.59 -13.09 -1.03
N ASP A 105 -13.13 -11.89 -0.76
CA ASP A 105 -12.38 -10.79 -0.14
C ASP A 105 -11.87 -11.20 1.25
N PHE A 106 -12.74 -11.74 2.09
CA PHE A 106 -12.39 -12.16 3.45
C PHE A 106 -11.37 -13.32 3.43
N ASP A 107 -11.58 -14.32 2.58
CA ASP A 107 -10.69 -15.47 2.46
C ASP A 107 -9.28 -15.07 2.01
N ILE A 108 -9.15 -14.10 1.10
CA ILE A 108 -7.84 -13.58 0.69
C ILE A 108 -7.22 -12.75 1.82
N ASN A 109 -7.94 -11.73 2.31
CA ASN A 109 -7.36 -10.72 3.18
C ASN A 109 -7.16 -11.22 4.63
N ALA A 110 -8.15 -11.89 5.22
CA ALA A 110 -8.07 -12.41 6.58
C ALA A 110 -7.62 -13.87 6.62
N GLY A 111 -8.23 -14.74 5.82
CA GLY A 111 -7.90 -16.17 5.79
C GLY A 111 -6.49 -16.45 5.31
N GLY A 112 -6.06 -15.83 4.20
CA GLY A 112 -4.68 -15.94 3.69
C GLY A 112 -3.65 -15.40 4.67
N THR A 113 -3.95 -14.27 5.34
CA THR A 113 -3.09 -13.73 6.41
C THR A 113 -2.96 -14.71 7.58
N GLN A 114 -4.08 -15.31 8.03
CA GLN A 114 -4.07 -16.29 9.12
C GLN A 114 -3.24 -17.53 8.76
N ALA A 115 -3.37 -18.03 7.53
CA ALA A 115 -2.58 -19.18 7.07
C ALA A 115 -1.07 -18.89 7.08
N LEU A 116 -0.66 -17.70 6.65
CA LEU A 116 0.75 -17.26 6.72
C LEU A 116 1.23 -17.09 8.16
N LEU A 117 0.44 -16.48 9.02
CA LEU A 117 0.78 -16.27 10.44
C LEU A 117 0.96 -17.60 11.19
N GLU A 118 0.13 -18.59 10.90
CA GLU A 118 0.24 -19.89 11.56
C GLU A 118 1.50 -20.64 11.12
N ASN A 119 1.83 -20.62 9.82
CA ASN A 119 3.09 -21.19 9.34
C ASN A 119 4.30 -20.42 9.87
N PHE A 120 4.24 -19.10 9.94
CA PHE A 120 5.26 -18.27 10.57
C PHE A 120 5.49 -18.69 12.03
N ARG A 121 4.42 -18.78 12.83
CA ARG A 121 4.49 -19.18 14.24
C ARG A 121 5.14 -20.56 14.44
N LEU A 122 4.73 -21.53 13.64
CA LEU A 122 5.15 -22.93 13.78
C LEU A 122 6.52 -23.23 13.19
N ARG A 123 6.88 -22.60 12.06
CA ARG A 123 8.05 -23.00 11.26
C ARG A 123 9.15 -21.94 11.19
N ALA A 124 8.81 -20.65 11.37
CA ALA A 124 9.77 -19.56 11.28
C ALA A 124 9.65 -18.55 12.45
N PRO A 125 9.51 -18.96 13.74
CA PRO A 125 9.21 -18.05 14.85
C PRO A 125 10.32 -17.02 15.16
N LYS A 126 11.51 -17.21 14.59
CA LYS A 126 12.63 -16.26 14.72
C LYS A 126 12.61 -15.15 13.69
N ALA A 127 11.90 -15.35 12.58
CA ALA A 127 11.75 -14.38 11.51
C ALA A 127 11.02 -13.10 11.97
N VAL A 128 10.98 -12.12 11.10
CA VAL A 128 10.17 -10.89 11.27
C VAL A 128 9.00 -10.95 10.31
N PHE A 129 7.79 -10.65 10.77
CA PHE A 129 6.58 -10.60 9.95
C PHE A 129 6.08 -9.17 9.81
N ILE A 130 6.02 -8.68 8.58
CA ILE A 130 5.52 -7.35 8.22
C ILE A 130 4.23 -7.52 7.39
N PHE A 131 3.16 -6.93 7.87
CA PHE A 131 1.86 -6.94 7.19
C PHE A 131 1.55 -5.58 6.58
N LEU A 132 1.27 -5.56 5.29
CA LEU A 132 0.77 -4.37 4.60
C LEU A 132 -0.72 -4.20 4.89
N SER A 133 -1.03 -3.48 5.94
CA SER A 133 -2.37 -3.05 6.33
C SER A 133 -2.77 -1.76 5.58
N THR A 134 -3.88 -1.17 5.93
CA THR A 134 -4.45 0.01 5.26
C THR A 134 -5.07 0.98 6.26
N ASN A 135 -5.13 2.26 5.91
CA ASN A 135 -5.90 3.26 6.65
C ASN A 135 -7.43 3.00 6.63
N LYS A 136 -7.90 2.05 5.79
CA LYS A 136 -9.33 1.69 5.73
C LYS A 136 -9.80 0.90 6.96
N VAL A 137 -8.87 0.43 7.81
CA VAL A 137 -9.22 -0.12 9.12
C VAL A 137 -9.86 0.91 10.05
N TYR A 138 -9.70 2.20 9.79
CA TYR A 138 -10.37 3.29 10.51
C TYR A 138 -11.78 3.61 9.98
N GLY A 139 -12.24 2.89 8.95
CA GLY A 139 -13.54 3.06 8.34
C GLY A 139 -13.79 4.49 7.86
N ASP A 140 -15.01 5.00 8.10
CA ASP A 140 -15.41 6.38 7.77
C ASP A 140 -15.17 7.39 8.92
N ASN A 141 -14.57 6.97 10.04
CA ASN A 141 -14.26 7.87 11.16
C ASN A 141 -13.49 9.14 10.75
N PRO A 142 -12.52 9.09 9.81
CA PRO A 142 -11.84 10.30 9.35
C PRO A 142 -12.77 11.35 8.73
N ASN A 143 -13.91 10.93 8.17
CA ASN A 143 -14.89 11.83 7.56
C ASN A 143 -15.76 12.59 8.59
N ARG A 144 -15.69 12.19 9.87
CA ARG A 144 -16.38 12.85 10.98
C ARG A 144 -15.56 13.96 11.63
N LEU A 145 -14.32 14.14 11.18
CA LEU A 145 -13.46 15.22 11.65
C LEU A 145 -13.99 16.61 11.20
N PRO A 146 -13.73 17.69 11.96
CA PRO A 146 -14.23 19.02 11.68
C PRO A 146 -13.46 19.69 10.52
N LEU A 147 -13.68 19.18 9.30
CA LEU A 147 -13.00 19.63 8.09
C LEU A 147 -13.51 20.98 7.62
N VAL A 148 -12.59 21.86 7.24
CA VAL A 148 -12.85 23.16 6.62
C VAL A 148 -12.59 23.05 5.12
N GLU A 149 -13.52 23.55 4.30
CA GLU A 149 -13.35 23.61 2.85
C GLU A 149 -12.53 24.85 2.47
N LEU A 150 -11.31 24.64 1.99
CA LEU A 150 -10.45 25.70 1.45
C LEU A 150 -10.58 25.80 -0.08
N GLY A 151 -9.85 26.69 -0.71
CA GLY A 151 -9.90 26.92 -2.16
C GLY A 151 -9.71 25.66 -3.00
N LYS A 152 -8.66 24.84 -2.72
CA LYS A 152 -8.33 23.65 -3.49
C LYS A 152 -8.35 22.35 -2.67
N ARG A 153 -8.58 22.37 -1.35
CA ARG A 153 -8.55 21.21 -0.48
C ARG A 153 -9.49 21.32 0.70
N PHE A 154 -9.86 20.17 1.28
CA PHE A 154 -10.33 20.10 2.66
C PHE A 154 -9.13 20.05 3.60
N GLU A 155 -9.27 20.67 4.80
CA GLU A 155 -8.20 20.69 5.79
C GLU A 155 -8.79 20.68 7.21
N LEU A 156 -8.02 20.19 8.18
CA LEU A 156 -8.33 20.38 9.59
C LEU A 156 -7.95 21.77 10.06
N PRO A 157 -8.64 22.34 11.08
CA PRO A 157 -8.16 23.51 11.80
C PRO A 157 -6.73 23.30 12.33
N GLU A 158 -5.90 24.33 12.31
CA GLU A 158 -4.48 24.21 12.68
C GLU A 158 -4.27 23.78 14.13
N ASP A 159 -5.19 24.14 15.02
CA ASP A 159 -5.19 23.78 16.44
C ASP A 159 -5.75 22.38 16.71
N HIS A 160 -6.26 21.68 15.71
CA HIS A 160 -6.81 20.34 15.88
C HIS A 160 -5.68 19.33 16.13
N LYS A 161 -5.88 18.44 17.14
CA LYS A 161 -4.86 17.44 17.54
C LYS A 161 -4.32 16.57 16.43
N PHE A 162 -5.11 16.31 15.38
CA PHE A 162 -4.70 15.53 14.20
C PHE A 162 -4.28 16.40 13.01
N PHE A 163 -4.07 17.71 13.18
CA PHE A 163 -3.59 18.55 12.10
C PHE A 163 -2.28 18.05 11.50
N GLY A 164 -1.36 17.56 12.34
CA GLY A 164 -0.10 16.93 11.91
C GLY A 164 -0.25 15.57 11.23
N GLY A 165 -1.43 14.96 11.31
CA GLY A 165 -1.77 13.64 10.79
C GLY A 165 -2.47 12.78 11.83
N ILE A 166 -3.28 11.82 11.37
CA ILE A 166 -3.99 10.84 12.21
C ILE A 166 -2.98 9.81 12.71
N ASP A 167 -2.89 9.66 14.02
CA ASP A 167 -2.04 8.67 14.67
C ASP A 167 -2.80 7.36 14.98
N GLU A 168 -2.08 6.37 15.55
CA GLU A 168 -2.59 5.03 15.82
C GLU A 168 -3.58 4.95 16.99
N SER A 169 -3.76 6.04 17.75
CA SER A 169 -4.78 6.16 18.80
C SER A 169 -6.19 6.40 18.25
N PHE A 170 -6.30 6.71 16.95
CA PHE A 170 -7.58 6.95 16.30
C PHE A 170 -8.43 5.67 16.29
N SER A 171 -9.72 5.80 16.65
CA SER A 171 -10.59 4.63 16.81
C SER A 171 -10.87 3.91 15.47
N ILE A 172 -10.88 2.59 15.56
CA ILE A 172 -11.35 1.69 14.51
C ILE A 172 -12.79 1.23 14.73
N ASP A 173 -13.44 1.65 15.84
CA ASP A 173 -14.78 1.22 16.24
C ASP A 173 -15.87 2.21 15.80
N ASN A 174 -17.12 1.73 15.80
CA ASN A 174 -18.32 2.53 15.56
C ASN A 174 -18.31 3.28 14.21
N CYS A 175 -17.84 2.64 13.13
CA CYS A 175 -17.72 3.23 11.81
C CYS A 175 -18.04 2.24 10.69
N LEU A 176 -18.28 2.75 9.50
CA LEU A 176 -18.46 1.94 8.28
C LEU A 176 -17.10 1.65 7.65
N HIS A 177 -16.62 0.39 7.78
CA HIS A 177 -15.33 -0.03 7.23
C HIS A 177 -15.35 -0.32 5.72
N SER A 178 -16.50 -0.55 5.11
CA SER A 178 -16.70 -1.39 3.92
C SER A 178 -16.26 -2.84 4.16
N LEU A 179 -16.64 -3.77 3.28
CA LEU A 179 -16.22 -5.19 3.43
C LEU A 179 -14.71 -5.36 3.29
N PHE A 180 -14.08 -4.66 2.35
CA PHE A 180 -12.62 -4.60 2.22
C PHE A 180 -11.93 -4.10 3.50
N GLY A 181 -12.43 -2.99 4.07
CA GLY A 181 -11.88 -2.45 5.33
C GLY A 181 -12.03 -3.41 6.49
N ALA A 182 -13.17 -4.11 6.57
CA ALA A 182 -13.45 -5.09 7.62
C ALA A 182 -12.53 -6.32 7.54
N SER A 183 -12.34 -6.90 6.35
CA SER A 183 -11.41 -8.03 6.15
C SER A 183 -9.96 -7.66 6.46
N LYS A 184 -9.53 -6.45 6.08
CA LYS A 184 -8.21 -5.92 6.41
C LYS A 184 -8.05 -5.61 7.90
N ALA A 185 -9.10 -5.13 8.58
CA ALA A 185 -9.08 -4.91 10.04
C ALA A 185 -8.97 -6.23 10.80
N ALA A 186 -9.68 -7.28 10.38
CA ALA A 186 -9.55 -8.62 10.95
C ALA A 186 -8.09 -9.13 10.84
N ALA A 187 -7.48 -9.01 9.66
CA ALA A 187 -6.08 -9.38 9.45
C ALA A 187 -5.10 -8.54 10.29
N ASP A 188 -5.33 -7.22 10.37
CA ASP A 188 -4.53 -6.27 11.15
C ASP A 188 -4.50 -6.65 12.63
N ILE A 189 -5.69 -6.96 13.21
CA ILE A 189 -5.82 -7.40 14.60
C ILE A 189 -5.10 -8.75 14.80
N LEU A 190 -5.26 -9.72 13.89
CA LEU A 190 -4.57 -11.01 13.98
C LEU A 190 -3.05 -10.83 14.02
N VAL A 191 -2.48 -9.99 13.15
CA VAL A 191 -1.04 -9.73 13.13
C VAL A 191 -0.54 -9.15 14.46
N GLN A 192 -1.31 -8.24 15.07
CA GLN A 192 -1.00 -7.70 16.39
C GLN A 192 -1.05 -8.78 17.46
N GLU A 193 -2.12 -9.60 17.48
CA GLU A 193 -2.31 -10.63 18.50
C GLU A 193 -1.27 -11.75 18.38
N TYR A 194 -0.89 -12.18 17.19
CA TYR A 194 0.20 -13.14 17.03
C TYR A 194 1.52 -12.60 17.60
N GLY A 195 1.79 -11.31 17.43
CA GLY A 195 2.92 -10.65 18.05
C GLY A 195 2.82 -10.62 19.57
N ARG A 196 1.73 -10.10 20.12
CA ARG A 196 1.53 -9.88 21.55
C ARG A 196 1.37 -11.19 22.33
N TYR A 197 0.53 -12.08 21.82
CA TYR A 197 0.18 -13.32 22.51
C TYR A 197 1.32 -14.36 22.46
N PHE A 198 2.00 -14.48 21.32
CA PHE A 198 3.09 -15.45 21.14
C PHE A 198 4.49 -14.85 21.23
N GLY A 199 4.63 -13.56 21.50
CA GLY A 199 5.94 -12.88 21.56
C GLY A 199 6.67 -12.80 20.22
N LEU A 200 5.95 -12.93 19.10
CA LEU A 200 6.53 -12.93 17.77
C LEU A 200 6.81 -11.49 17.27
N LYS A 201 7.80 -11.35 16.41
CA LYS A 201 8.20 -10.05 15.83
C LYS A 201 7.27 -9.71 14.68
N THR A 202 6.18 -8.98 14.95
CA THR A 202 5.16 -8.63 13.95
C THR A 202 4.88 -7.14 13.94
N ALA A 203 4.58 -6.59 12.76
CA ALA A 203 4.02 -5.25 12.64
C ALA A 203 2.98 -5.16 11.53
N ALA A 204 1.91 -4.40 11.80
CA ALA A 204 0.94 -3.97 10.80
C ALA A 204 1.23 -2.51 10.38
N PHE A 205 1.51 -2.30 9.11
CA PHE A 205 1.71 -0.97 8.53
C PHE A 205 0.40 -0.51 7.88
N ARG A 206 -0.33 0.38 8.55
CA ARG A 206 -1.60 0.95 8.09
C ARG A 206 -1.33 2.06 7.08
N CYS A 207 -1.18 1.67 5.83
CA CYS A 207 -0.77 2.58 4.79
C CYS A 207 -1.93 3.43 4.25
N GLY A 208 -1.62 4.71 3.95
CA GLY A 208 -2.42 5.60 3.13
C GLY A 208 -2.26 5.29 1.64
N CYS A 209 -2.16 6.31 0.79
CA CYS A 209 -1.90 6.13 -0.63
C CYS A 209 -0.43 5.79 -0.88
N ILE A 210 -0.16 4.57 -1.34
CA ILE A 210 1.17 4.16 -1.79
C ILE A 210 1.25 4.37 -3.30
N THR A 211 2.34 4.95 -3.76
CA THR A 211 2.57 5.22 -5.18
C THR A 211 4.02 4.95 -5.56
N GLY A 212 4.30 4.95 -6.85
CA GLY A 212 5.65 4.74 -7.36
C GLY A 212 5.64 4.34 -8.83
N PRO A 213 6.84 4.27 -9.46
CA PRO A 213 6.98 4.05 -10.90
C PRO A 213 6.43 2.69 -11.39
N TYR A 214 6.47 1.65 -10.54
CA TYR A 214 6.02 0.29 -10.90
C TYR A 214 4.55 0.01 -10.58
N HIS A 215 3.74 1.05 -10.40
CA HIS A 215 2.32 0.90 -10.11
C HIS A 215 1.50 0.68 -11.39
N SER A 216 0.85 -0.47 -11.52
CA SER A 216 -0.21 -0.69 -12.52
C SER A 216 -1.48 0.07 -12.08
N GLY A 217 -1.44 1.41 -12.22
CA GLY A 217 -2.55 2.30 -11.86
C GLY A 217 -3.76 2.07 -12.76
N ALA A 218 -4.94 1.89 -12.16
CA ALA A 218 -6.22 1.77 -12.82
C ALA A 218 -7.18 2.87 -12.32
N GLU A 219 -8.24 3.16 -13.06
CA GLU A 219 -9.17 4.29 -12.79
C GLU A 219 -9.72 4.28 -11.35
N LEU A 220 -9.99 3.10 -10.82
CA LEU A 220 -10.56 2.93 -9.49
C LEU A 220 -9.53 2.60 -8.40
N HIS A 221 -8.23 2.47 -8.75
CA HIS A 221 -7.19 2.12 -7.80
C HIS A 221 -5.82 2.69 -8.19
N GLY A 222 -5.20 3.40 -7.24
CA GLY A 222 -3.89 4.04 -7.45
C GLY A 222 -4.02 5.43 -8.07
N PHE A 223 -4.76 6.29 -7.40
CA PHE A 223 -5.18 7.62 -7.86
C PHE A 223 -4.04 8.42 -8.51
N LEU A 224 -2.89 8.56 -7.82
CA LEU A 224 -1.81 9.41 -8.34
C LEU A 224 -1.13 8.81 -9.58
N SER A 225 -0.89 7.49 -9.57
CA SER A 225 -0.31 6.80 -10.73
C SER A 225 -1.24 6.81 -11.95
N TYR A 226 -2.55 6.66 -11.72
CA TYR A 226 -3.53 6.76 -12.81
C TYR A 226 -3.67 8.19 -13.35
N LEU A 227 -3.65 9.18 -12.45
CA LEU A 227 -3.66 10.61 -12.81
C LEU A 227 -2.48 10.95 -13.73
N VAL A 228 -1.25 10.56 -13.34
CA VAL A 228 -0.03 10.77 -14.15
C VAL A 228 -0.12 10.02 -15.48
N LYS A 229 -0.66 8.80 -15.50
CA LYS A 229 -0.88 8.04 -16.74
C LYS A 229 -1.83 8.78 -17.69
N CYS A 230 -2.92 9.35 -17.18
CA CYS A 230 -3.83 10.20 -17.98
C CYS A 230 -3.09 11.43 -18.51
N CYS A 231 -2.28 12.08 -17.70
CA CYS A 231 -1.48 13.23 -18.09
C CYS A 231 -0.50 12.90 -19.24
N VAL A 232 0.25 11.79 -19.14
CA VAL A 232 1.20 11.34 -20.16
C VAL A 232 0.50 10.98 -21.47
N SER A 233 -0.63 10.27 -21.38
CA SER A 233 -1.37 9.79 -22.57
C SER A 233 -2.33 10.82 -23.17
N GLY A 234 -2.53 11.98 -22.54
CA GLY A 234 -3.54 12.98 -22.93
C GLY A 234 -4.99 12.53 -22.71
N LYS A 235 -5.19 11.43 -21.99
CA LYS A 235 -6.52 10.94 -21.65
C LYS A 235 -7.16 11.84 -20.59
N LYS A 236 -8.47 12.09 -20.73
CA LYS A 236 -9.24 12.84 -19.75
C LYS A 236 -9.30 12.08 -18.41
N TYR A 237 -9.09 12.78 -17.30
CA TYR A 237 -9.22 12.24 -15.94
C TYR A 237 -10.62 12.52 -15.40
N THR A 238 -11.23 11.57 -14.68
CA THR A 238 -12.53 11.77 -14.04
C THR A 238 -12.34 12.03 -12.55
N ILE A 239 -12.64 13.25 -12.11
CA ILE A 239 -12.72 13.60 -10.68
C ILE A 239 -14.04 13.06 -10.13
N ILE A 240 -13.98 12.25 -9.08
CA ILE A 240 -15.16 11.62 -8.46
C ILE A 240 -15.38 12.22 -7.07
N GLY A 241 -16.47 12.97 -6.91
CA GLY A 241 -16.95 13.55 -5.66
C GLY A 241 -16.06 14.60 -5.01
N TYR A 242 -16.53 15.11 -3.91
CA TYR A 242 -15.87 16.06 -3.00
C TYR A 242 -15.26 17.29 -3.70
N LYS A 243 -15.81 17.70 -4.85
CA LYS A 243 -15.32 18.81 -5.68
C LYS A 243 -13.83 18.68 -6.08
N GLY A 244 -13.25 17.46 -6.02
CA GLY A 244 -11.82 17.25 -6.23
C GLY A 244 -10.92 17.73 -5.09
N LYS A 245 -11.51 18.14 -3.95
CA LYS A 245 -10.81 18.72 -2.79
C LYS A 245 -10.43 17.70 -1.73
N GLN A 246 -10.76 16.42 -1.91
CA GLN A 246 -10.37 15.34 -1.01
C GLN A 246 -8.85 15.19 -0.94
N VAL A 247 -8.32 15.10 0.27
CA VAL A 247 -6.87 15.09 0.54
C VAL A 247 -6.38 13.68 0.85
N ARG A 248 -5.23 13.33 0.28
CA ARG A 248 -4.46 12.12 0.60
C ARG A 248 -2.99 12.46 0.75
N ASP A 249 -2.35 11.87 1.75
CA ASP A 249 -0.90 11.79 1.76
C ASP A 249 -0.44 10.59 0.91
N ASN A 250 0.67 10.76 0.23
CA ASN A 250 1.19 9.76 -0.69
C ASN A 250 2.60 9.37 -0.28
N ILE A 251 2.87 8.08 -0.16
CA ILE A 251 4.23 7.58 0.12
C ILE A 251 4.79 6.88 -1.10
N HIS A 252 6.07 7.16 -1.40
CA HIS A 252 6.79 6.41 -2.41
C HIS A 252 7.01 4.96 -1.93
N SER A 253 6.83 3.97 -2.83
CA SER A 253 7.05 2.56 -2.51
C SER A 253 8.45 2.30 -1.93
N ARG A 254 9.45 3.04 -2.40
CA ARG A 254 10.84 2.95 -1.89
C ARG A 254 10.95 3.38 -0.43
N ASP A 255 10.35 4.52 -0.05
CA ASP A 255 10.38 5.01 1.34
C ASP A 255 9.63 4.06 2.29
N LEU A 256 8.55 3.44 1.79
CA LEU A 256 7.83 2.41 2.55
C LEU A 256 8.67 1.15 2.77
N VAL A 257 9.36 0.66 1.73
CA VAL A 257 10.20 -0.54 1.84
C VAL A 257 11.43 -0.27 2.71
N GLU A 258 11.97 0.96 2.69
CA GLU A 258 13.01 1.38 3.65
C GLU A 258 12.48 1.34 5.09
N ALA A 259 11.21 1.73 5.34
CA ALA A 259 10.60 1.58 6.67
C ALA A 259 10.49 0.10 7.09
N PHE A 260 10.15 -0.80 6.17
CA PHE A 260 10.16 -2.24 6.44
C PHE A 260 11.55 -2.74 6.81
N HIS A 261 12.57 -2.27 6.13
CA HIS A 261 13.97 -2.60 6.43
C HIS A 261 14.40 -2.09 7.80
N GLN A 262 14.02 -0.86 8.17
CA GLN A 262 14.29 -0.34 9.52
C GLN A 262 13.62 -1.18 10.60
N PHE A 263 12.36 -1.59 10.38
CA PHE A 263 11.66 -2.50 11.30
C PHE A 263 12.36 -3.87 11.36
N TYR A 264 12.79 -4.43 10.24
CA TYR A 264 13.53 -5.69 10.21
C TYR A 264 14.84 -5.63 11.02
N LEU A 265 15.59 -4.53 10.93
CA LEU A 265 16.86 -4.37 11.66
C LEU A 265 16.66 -4.26 13.19
N LYS A 266 15.55 -3.67 13.63
CA LYS A 266 15.21 -3.51 15.06
C LYS A 266 13.74 -3.83 15.30
N PRO A 267 13.35 -5.12 15.19
CA PRO A 267 11.95 -5.51 15.25
C PRO A 267 11.37 -5.37 16.66
N ARG A 268 10.06 -5.20 16.70
CA ARG A 268 9.23 -5.16 17.91
C ARG A 268 8.13 -6.20 17.79
N SER A 269 7.40 -6.45 18.88
CA SER A 269 6.33 -7.45 18.94
C SER A 269 4.96 -6.77 18.88
N GLY A 270 4.10 -7.18 17.93
CA GLY A 270 2.70 -6.77 17.86
C GLY A 270 2.49 -5.27 17.62
N GLU A 271 3.36 -4.64 16.84
CA GLU A 271 3.31 -3.20 16.60
C GLU A 271 2.34 -2.81 15.47
N VAL A 272 1.85 -1.59 15.58
CA VAL A 272 1.04 -0.93 14.54
C VAL A 272 1.66 0.41 14.21
N TYR A 273 1.75 0.73 12.94
CA TYR A 273 2.24 2.02 12.45
C TYR A 273 1.34 2.58 11.35
N ASN A 274 0.84 3.80 11.52
CA ASN A 274 0.31 4.55 10.40
C ASN A 274 1.47 4.95 9.48
N MET A 275 1.30 4.69 8.19
CA MET A 275 2.36 4.90 7.22
C MET A 275 1.85 5.60 5.97
N GLY A 276 2.46 6.71 5.66
CA GLY A 276 2.18 7.56 4.51
C GLY A 276 3.31 8.54 4.30
N GLY A 277 3.11 9.53 3.46
CA GLY A 277 4.09 10.59 3.28
C GLY A 277 3.93 11.78 4.24
N GLY A 278 2.87 11.76 5.07
CA GLY A 278 2.55 12.86 5.97
C GLY A 278 2.17 14.15 5.23
N ARG A 279 2.27 15.28 5.92
CA ARG A 279 1.85 16.58 5.34
C ARG A 279 2.65 17.00 4.12
N SER A 280 3.93 16.69 4.06
CA SER A 280 4.81 17.12 2.96
C SER A 280 4.46 16.52 1.59
N THR A 281 3.74 15.41 1.57
CA THR A 281 3.30 14.74 0.35
C THR A 281 1.78 14.71 0.20
N SER A 282 1.07 15.43 1.10
CA SER A 282 -0.39 15.48 1.05
C SER A 282 -0.87 16.40 -0.06
N VAL A 283 -1.74 15.90 -0.90
CA VAL A 283 -2.36 16.67 -1.99
C VAL A 283 -3.84 16.35 -2.10
N SER A 284 -4.62 17.33 -2.53
CA SER A 284 -5.95 17.10 -3.07
C SER A 284 -5.87 16.65 -4.53
N VAL A 285 -6.98 16.19 -5.11
CA VAL A 285 -7.02 15.86 -6.55
C VAL A 285 -6.72 17.10 -7.39
N LEU A 286 -7.29 18.27 -7.04
CA LEU A 286 -7.04 19.53 -7.75
C LEU A 286 -5.58 19.98 -7.66
N GLU A 287 -4.94 19.84 -6.50
CA GLU A 287 -3.52 20.15 -6.31
C GLU A 287 -2.64 19.17 -7.11
N ALA A 288 -2.97 17.88 -7.12
CA ALA A 288 -2.25 16.87 -7.89
C ALA A 288 -2.35 17.12 -9.40
N ILE A 289 -3.51 17.55 -9.91
CA ILE A 289 -3.67 17.96 -11.31
C ILE A 289 -2.74 19.16 -11.62
N GLY A 290 -2.72 20.18 -10.76
CA GLY A 290 -1.82 21.32 -10.93
C GLY A 290 -0.35 20.91 -10.98
N LEU A 291 0.09 20.03 -10.09
CA LEU A 291 1.46 19.49 -10.10
C LEU A 291 1.76 18.68 -11.35
N CYS A 292 0.80 17.89 -11.85
CA CYS A 292 0.96 17.17 -13.12
C CYS A 292 1.11 18.14 -14.31
N GLU A 293 0.35 19.24 -14.34
CA GLU A 293 0.47 20.28 -15.36
C GLU A 293 1.84 20.95 -15.33
N GLU A 294 2.34 21.28 -14.11
CA GLU A 294 3.69 21.84 -13.94
C GLU A 294 4.80 20.90 -14.41
N VAL A 295 4.73 19.61 -14.04
CA VAL A 295 5.75 18.60 -14.41
C VAL A 295 5.73 18.29 -15.89
N SER A 296 4.53 18.25 -16.49
CA SER A 296 4.36 17.89 -17.91
C SER A 296 4.52 19.05 -18.86
N GLY A 297 4.35 20.29 -18.40
CA GLY A 297 4.24 21.50 -19.23
C GLY A 297 2.95 21.57 -20.07
N ARG A 298 1.92 20.78 -19.74
CA ARG A 298 0.68 20.67 -20.51
C ARG A 298 -0.53 20.78 -19.61
N LYS A 299 -1.62 21.37 -20.12
CA LYS A 299 -2.92 21.35 -19.44
C LYS A 299 -3.50 19.96 -19.45
N MET A 300 -4.08 19.54 -18.33
CA MET A 300 -4.67 18.23 -18.14
C MET A 300 -6.20 18.31 -18.23
N PRO A 301 -6.85 17.70 -19.25
CA PRO A 301 -8.29 17.68 -19.32
C PRO A 301 -8.88 16.77 -18.24
N TYR A 302 -9.95 17.23 -17.58
CA TYR A 302 -10.70 16.42 -16.63
C TYR A 302 -12.20 16.70 -16.69
N ASP A 303 -12.98 15.70 -16.27
CA ASP A 303 -14.41 15.81 -16.00
C ASP A 303 -14.66 15.69 -14.50
N TYR A 304 -15.82 16.15 -14.05
CA TYR A 304 -16.28 16.03 -12.67
C TYR A 304 -17.60 15.26 -12.59
N VAL A 305 -17.66 14.30 -11.67
CA VAL A 305 -18.88 13.54 -11.34
C VAL A 305 -19.23 13.80 -9.88
N ASP A 306 -20.39 14.36 -9.64
CA ASP A 306 -20.90 14.69 -8.29
C ASP A 306 -21.51 13.46 -7.60
N ARG A 307 -20.65 12.46 -7.37
CA ARG A 307 -21.00 11.24 -6.65
C ARG A 307 -19.81 10.79 -5.81
N ASN A 308 -19.99 10.74 -4.50
CA ASN A 308 -18.94 10.25 -3.61
C ASN A 308 -18.80 8.73 -3.69
N ARG A 309 -17.59 8.22 -3.59
CA ARG A 309 -17.33 6.77 -3.51
C ARG A 309 -17.51 6.29 -2.09
N ILE A 310 -18.18 5.14 -1.93
CA ILE A 310 -18.31 4.45 -0.64
C ILE A 310 -16.92 4.03 -0.16
N GLY A 311 -16.62 4.29 1.11
CA GLY A 311 -15.34 3.95 1.73
C GLY A 311 -14.20 4.93 1.44
N ASP A 312 -14.44 6.03 0.70
CA ASP A 312 -13.44 7.07 0.52
C ASP A 312 -13.38 8.01 1.72
N HIS A 313 -12.15 8.45 2.06
CA HIS A 313 -11.92 9.51 3.03
C HIS A 313 -12.00 10.89 2.34
N ILE A 314 -12.58 11.87 3.02
CA ILE A 314 -12.53 13.27 2.56
C ILE A 314 -11.13 13.83 2.83
N TRP A 315 -10.56 13.45 3.95
CA TRP A 315 -9.23 13.86 4.35
C TRP A 315 -8.50 12.71 5.04
N TRP A 316 -7.27 12.47 4.63
CA TRP A 316 -6.37 11.56 5.31
C TRP A 316 -4.93 12.02 5.17
N ILE A 317 -4.28 12.25 6.31
CA ILE A 317 -2.84 12.44 6.44
C ILE A 317 -2.36 11.51 7.55
N SER A 318 -1.37 10.69 7.29
CA SER A 318 -0.80 9.75 8.27
C SER A 318 0.05 10.49 9.29
N GLY A 319 -0.20 10.25 10.57
CA GLY A 319 0.67 10.67 11.68
C GLY A 319 1.88 9.74 11.76
N LEU A 320 3.08 10.27 11.54
CA LEU A 320 4.31 9.47 11.45
C LEU A 320 5.16 9.50 12.72
N SER A 321 4.70 10.18 13.78
CA SER A 321 5.48 10.45 14.99
C SER A 321 5.91 9.18 15.70
N LYS A 322 5.02 8.19 15.82
CA LYS A 322 5.32 6.89 16.45
C LYS A 322 6.43 6.16 15.68
N PHE A 323 6.30 6.03 14.37
CA PHE A 323 7.32 5.34 13.58
C PHE A 323 8.67 6.06 13.65
N LYS A 324 8.70 7.37 13.48
CA LYS A 324 9.91 8.18 13.56
C LYS A 324 10.57 8.13 14.95
N SER A 325 9.80 8.03 16.04
CA SER A 325 10.34 7.89 17.38
C SER A 325 11.05 6.54 17.60
N HIS A 326 10.52 5.47 17.00
CA HIS A 326 11.12 4.14 17.06
C HIS A 326 12.31 3.97 16.09
N TYR A 327 12.26 4.66 14.94
CA TYR A 327 13.23 4.56 13.83
C TYR A 327 13.66 5.96 13.33
N PRO A 328 14.43 6.69 14.15
CA PRO A 328 14.78 8.10 13.85
C PRO A 328 15.66 8.26 12.60
N GLY A 329 16.31 7.20 12.13
CA GLY A 329 17.07 7.18 10.88
C GLY A 329 16.23 7.13 9.62
N TRP A 330 14.93 6.79 9.71
CA TRP A 330 14.04 6.73 8.55
C TRP A 330 13.55 8.13 8.15
N LYS A 331 13.52 8.39 6.84
CA LYS A 331 13.10 9.69 6.28
C LYS A 331 12.22 9.48 5.05
N ILE A 332 11.36 10.45 4.80
CA ILE A 332 10.66 10.60 3.51
C ILE A 332 11.64 11.25 2.54
N SER A 333 11.85 10.63 1.39
CA SER A 333 12.81 11.08 0.37
C SER A 333 12.17 11.91 -0.74
N TYR A 334 10.85 11.80 -0.92
CA TYR A 334 10.10 12.47 -1.96
C TYR A 334 9.07 13.44 -1.37
N ASP A 335 8.97 14.63 -1.92
CA ASP A 335 7.80 15.49 -1.78
C ASP A 335 6.74 15.13 -2.85
N ALA A 336 5.59 15.78 -2.83
CA ALA A 336 4.51 15.50 -3.77
C ALA A 336 4.91 15.72 -5.24
N ARG A 337 5.72 16.75 -5.52
CA ARG A 337 6.24 17.05 -6.87
C ARG A 337 7.23 15.98 -7.34
N GLY A 338 8.15 15.58 -6.47
CA GLY A 338 9.14 14.52 -6.75
C GLY A 338 8.47 13.18 -7.03
N LEU A 339 7.43 12.82 -6.27
CA LEU A 339 6.59 11.62 -6.52
C LEU A 339 6.00 11.63 -7.94
N ILE A 340 5.35 12.73 -8.31
CA ILE A 340 4.73 12.87 -9.64
C ILE A 340 5.80 12.83 -10.73
N GLY A 341 6.95 13.50 -10.52
CA GLY A 341 8.05 13.51 -11.47
C GLY A 341 8.63 12.12 -11.74
N ASP A 342 8.84 11.32 -10.69
CA ASP A 342 9.35 9.97 -10.82
C ASP A 342 8.38 9.03 -11.58
N ILE A 343 7.10 9.09 -11.23
CA ILE A 343 6.05 8.33 -11.94
C ILE A 343 5.96 8.78 -13.40
N PHE A 344 6.03 10.09 -13.66
CA PHE A 344 5.95 10.66 -15.00
C PHE A 344 7.11 10.19 -15.89
N LYS A 345 8.33 10.18 -15.36
CA LYS A 345 9.52 9.66 -16.05
C LYS A 345 9.29 8.20 -16.48
N GLN A 346 8.91 7.35 -15.54
CA GLN A 346 8.67 5.93 -15.81
C GLN A 346 7.53 5.69 -16.83
N GLN A 347 6.43 6.43 -16.72
CA GLN A 347 5.33 6.30 -17.67
C GLN A 347 5.74 6.72 -19.10
N LYS A 348 6.61 7.71 -19.26
CA LYS A 348 7.19 8.08 -20.57
C LYS A 348 8.08 6.97 -21.13
N GLU A 349 8.95 6.37 -20.32
CA GLU A 349 9.80 5.25 -20.74
C GLU A 349 8.98 4.06 -21.22
N LEU A 350 7.93 3.69 -20.49
CA LEU A 350 7.01 2.61 -20.85
C LEU A 350 6.19 2.92 -22.12
N SER A 351 5.92 4.19 -22.40
CA SER A 351 5.16 4.64 -23.58
C SER A 351 6.05 4.80 -24.82
N GLY A 352 7.33 5.15 -24.64
CA GLY A 352 8.30 5.33 -25.73
C GLY A 352 8.88 4.02 -26.27
N ASN A 353 8.72 2.92 -25.53
CA ASN A 353 9.13 1.57 -25.93
C ASN A 353 8.01 0.78 -26.65
N LYS A 354 6.90 1.41 -26.97
CA LYS A 354 5.81 0.89 -27.80
C LYS A 354 5.79 1.63 -29.13
#